data_48856c042327f2d2f151845ca2b9b7be
#
_entry.id   48856c042327f2d2f151845ca2b9b7be
#
_cell.length_a   1.000
_cell.length_b   1.000
_cell.length_c   1.000
_cell.angle_alpha   90.00
_cell.angle_beta   90.00
_cell.angle_gamma   90.00
#
_symmetry.space_group_name_H-M   'P 1'
#
loop_
_entity.id
_entity.type
_entity.pdbx_description
1 polymer ?
#
loop_
_entity_poly.entity_id
_entity_poly.type
_entity_poly.pdbx_seq_one_letter_code
_entity_poly.pdbx_strand_id
1 'polypeptide(L)'
;MSKKGMLWVAVVIVLLVLGFMYWGGKEAVEPGNQDDTSALRVGDNAIVVTEQRPGSTANISLAVLGGDGYVVVHEMMNGELGASIGASALLPKGESESVVVSLFKPLEIGKKYSAMLHLDDGDKVFDLAKDAPAMLDGKPVMMEFGVSADAEVDVEVSI
;
A
#
# COMPACT_ATOMS: atom_id res chain seq x y z
N MET A 1 -7.82 18.61 64.66
CA MET A 1 -6.77 17.74 64.06
C MET A 1 -5.43 18.12 64.60
N SER A 2 -4.67 17.16 65.15
CA SER A 2 -3.38 17.40 65.77
C SER A 2 -2.36 17.87 64.71
N LYS A 3 -1.51 18.87 65.06
CA LYS A 3 -0.44 19.37 64.17
C LYS A 3 0.43 18.25 63.59
N LYS A 4 0.60 17.13 64.30
CA LYS A 4 1.29 15.93 63.82
C LYS A 4 0.57 15.20 62.69
N GLY A 5 -0.76 15.12 62.70
CA GLY A 5 -1.56 14.49 61.63
C GLY A 5 -1.51 15.30 60.31
N MET A 6 -1.44 16.63 60.42
CA MET A 6 -1.38 17.51 59.25
C MET A 6 -0.02 17.44 58.55
N LEU A 7 1.08 17.22 59.33
CA LEU A 7 2.44 17.03 58.79
C LEU A 7 2.55 15.72 57.99
N TRP A 8 1.97 14.63 58.48
CA TRP A 8 1.95 13.33 57.80
C TRP A 8 1.17 13.35 56.49
N VAL A 9 0.04 14.03 56.46
CA VAL A 9 -0.75 14.17 55.20
C VAL A 9 0.03 14.97 54.16
N ALA A 10 0.73 16.04 54.57
CA ALA A 10 1.55 16.82 53.65
C ALA A 10 2.73 16.01 53.09
N VAL A 11 3.39 15.17 53.86
CA VAL A 11 4.49 14.31 53.42
C VAL A 11 4.00 13.24 52.45
N VAL A 12 2.83 12.64 52.71
CA VAL A 12 2.24 11.64 51.80
C VAL A 12 1.86 12.26 50.44
N ILE A 13 1.31 13.47 50.45
CA ILE A 13 0.96 14.20 49.20
C ILE A 13 2.20 14.55 48.39
N VAL A 14 3.27 15.01 49.05
CA VAL A 14 4.55 15.32 48.40
C VAL A 14 5.20 14.06 47.79
N LEU A 15 5.16 12.94 48.50
CA LEU A 15 5.66 11.66 47.94
C LEU A 15 4.84 11.14 46.78
N LEU A 16 3.51 11.32 46.79
CA LEU A 16 2.66 10.96 45.66
C LEU A 16 2.91 11.85 44.43
N VAL A 17 3.11 13.16 44.65
CA VAL A 17 3.43 14.09 43.56
C VAL A 17 4.80 13.83 42.96
N LEU A 18 5.80 13.56 43.82
CA LEU A 18 7.16 13.20 43.38
C LEU A 18 7.16 11.82 42.68
N GLY A 19 6.38 10.85 43.16
CA GLY A 19 6.22 9.54 42.53
C GLY A 19 5.55 9.65 41.16
N PHE A 20 4.56 10.54 41.01
CA PHE A 20 3.91 10.80 39.72
C PHE A 20 4.85 11.54 38.74
N MET A 21 5.70 12.45 39.22
CA MET A 21 6.74 13.09 38.41
C MET A 21 7.88 12.15 37.99
N TYR A 22 8.17 11.13 38.80
CA TYR A 22 9.27 10.19 38.52
C TYR A 22 8.82 8.99 37.68
N TRP A 23 7.53 8.63 37.69
CA TRP A 23 6.97 7.51 36.94
C TRP A 23 6.02 7.95 35.83
N GLY A 24 5.68 9.24 35.78
CA GLY A 24 4.90 9.84 34.71
C GLY A 24 5.78 10.15 33.49
N GLY A 25 5.75 9.27 32.50
CA GLY A 25 6.06 9.66 31.13
C GLY A 25 7.53 9.65 30.71
N LYS A 26 8.08 8.50 30.51
CA LYS A 26 8.85 8.28 29.28
C LYS A 26 8.00 7.42 28.36
N GLU A 27 6.93 7.98 27.84
CA GLU A 27 6.56 7.63 26.49
C GLU A 27 7.69 8.17 25.64
N ALA A 28 8.59 7.29 25.25
CA ALA A 28 9.49 7.53 24.14
C ALA A 28 8.55 7.74 22.95
N VAL A 29 8.36 9.01 22.56
CA VAL A 29 7.94 9.35 21.21
C VAL A 29 9.10 8.83 20.37
N GLU A 30 8.94 7.61 19.87
CA GLU A 30 9.75 7.15 18.76
C GLU A 30 9.54 8.21 17.65
N PRO A 31 10.61 8.74 17.05
CA PRO A 31 10.46 9.56 15.87
C PRO A 31 9.75 8.67 14.85
N GLY A 32 8.46 8.94 14.62
CA GLY A 32 7.72 8.30 13.56
C GLY A 32 8.51 8.52 12.28
N ASN A 33 9.06 7.45 11.75
CA ASN A 33 9.43 7.39 10.35
C ASN A 33 8.11 7.61 9.58
N GLN A 34 7.84 8.87 9.26
CA GLN A 34 6.87 9.22 8.24
C GLN A 34 7.54 8.96 6.89
N ASP A 35 7.70 7.68 6.56
CA ASP A 35 7.69 7.28 5.19
C ASP A 35 6.22 7.36 4.74
N ASP A 36 5.86 8.54 4.25
CA ASP A 36 4.61 8.81 3.52
C ASP A 36 4.65 8.13 2.13
N THR A 37 5.05 6.88 2.10
CA THR A 37 4.68 6.00 1.01
C THR A 37 3.37 5.36 1.42
N SER A 38 2.28 5.84 0.83
CA SER A 38 0.95 5.20 0.89
C SER A 38 1.02 3.86 0.14
N ALA A 39 1.97 3.01 0.52
CA ALA A 39 2.01 1.64 0.09
C ALA A 39 0.98 0.88 0.93
N LEU A 40 -0.08 0.42 0.29
CA LEU A 40 -1.05 -0.50 0.89
C LEU A 40 -0.32 -1.83 1.13
N ARG A 41 0.45 -1.93 2.22
CA ARG A 41 1.04 -3.20 2.65
C ARG A 41 -0.02 -4.01 3.35
N VAL A 42 -0.34 -5.11 2.72
CA VAL A 42 -1.40 -5.96 3.17
C VAL A 42 -0.92 -7.39 3.22
N GLY A 43 -0.40 -7.80 4.35
CA GLY A 43 0.29 -9.07 4.50
C GLY A 43 1.54 -9.11 3.63
N ASP A 44 1.71 -10.17 2.84
CA ASP A 44 2.83 -10.32 1.91
C ASP A 44 2.54 -9.74 0.51
N ASN A 45 1.45 -8.98 0.33
CA ASN A 45 1.06 -8.40 -0.94
C ASN A 45 0.96 -6.87 -0.83
N ALA A 46 1.46 -6.14 -1.82
CA ALA A 46 1.29 -4.70 -1.93
C ALA A 46 1.39 -4.26 -3.39
N ILE A 47 0.71 -3.17 -3.74
CA ILE A 47 0.82 -2.58 -5.07
C ILE A 47 0.85 -1.06 -4.96
N VAL A 48 1.74 -0.42 -5.73
CA VAL A 48 1.83 1.03 -5.85
C VAL A 48 1.83 1.40 -7.33
N VAL A 49 0.89 2.24 -7.70
CA VAL A 49 0.79 2.80 -9.05
C VAL A 49 0.43 4.28 -8.94
N THR A 50 1.09 5.12 -9.70
CA THR A 50 0.83 6.56 -9.78
C THR A 50 -0.10 6.87 -10.96
N GLU A 51 -0.48 8.12 -11.12
CA GLU A 51 -1.19 8.60 -12.30
C GLU A 51 -0.37 8.30 -13.56
N GLN A 52 -1.02 7.92 -14.65
CA GLN A 52 -0.37 7.46 -15.89
C GLN A 52 -0.60 8.44 -17.03
N ARG A 53 0.30 8.45 -17.99
CA ARG A 53 0.04 9.05 -19.31
C ARG A 53 -0.80 8.13 -20.18
N PRO A 54 -1.55 8.68 -21.16
CA PRO A 54 -2.26 7.85 -22.14
C PRO A 54 -1.26 7.01 -22.97
N GLY A 55 -1.59 5.76 -23.23
CA GLY A 55 -0.71 4.86 -23.96
C GLY A 55 -1.09 3.40 -23.88
N SER A 56 -0.32 2.54 -24.53
CA SER A 56 -0.53 1.09 -24.58
C SER A 56 0.25 0.31 -23.50
N THR A 57 0.80 1.00 -22.53
CA THR A 57 1.48 0.41 -21.37
C THR A 57 1.02 1.09 -20.08
N ALA A 58 1.01 0.37 -18.97
CA ALA A 58 0.92 0.92 -17.62
C ALA A 58 2.20 0.59 -16.85
N ASN A 59 2.74 1.56 -16.13
CA ASN A 59 3.92 1.41 -15.30
C ASN A 59 3.51 1.30 -13.83
N ILE A 60 3.84 0.19 -13.20
CA ILE A 60 3.55 -0.08 -11.80
C ILE A 60 4.84 0.12 -11.02
N SER A 61 4.85 1.12 -10.14
CA SER A 61 6.07 1.50 -9.40
C SER A 61 6.56 0.37 -8.51
N LEU A 62 5.63 -0.36 -7.87
CA LEU A 62 5.95 -1.47 -6.98
C LEU A 62 4.84 -2.52 -7.00
N ALA A 63 5.22 -3.79 -7.10
CA ALA A 63 4.37 -4.94 -6.83
C ALA A 63 5.07 -5.88 -5.85
N VAL A 64 4.42 -6.23 -4.74
CA VAL A 64 4.89 -7.24 -3.78
C VAL A 64 3.90 -8.39 -3.80
N LEU A 65 4.38 -9.61 -4.01
CA LEU A 65 3.56 -10.80 -4.15
C LEU A 65 3.95 -11.87 -3.11
N GLY A 66 2.96 -12.42 -2.42
CA GLY A 66 3.14 -13.53 -1.48
C GLY A 66 3.45 -14.88 -2.13
N GLY A 67 3.24 -15.00 -3.43
CA GLY A 67 3.56 -16.12 -4.32
C GLY A 67 3.90 -15.59 -5.70
N ASP A 68 4.32 -16.44 -6.64
CA ASP A 68 4.47 -16.04 -8.05
C ASP A 68 3.11 -15.56 -8.59
N GLY A 69 3.11 -14.59 -9.51
CA GLY A 69 1.84 -14.03 -9.99
C GLY A 69 1.98 -12.89 -10.99
N TYR A 70 0.93 -12.10 -11.13
CA TYR A 70 0.79 -11.09 -12.17
C TYR A 70 0.21 -9.80 -11.62
N VAL A 71 0.54 -8.69 -12.26
CA VAL A 71 -0.23 -7.44 -12.18
C VAL A 71 -1.18 -7.40 -13.35
N VAL A 72 -2.47 -7.25 -13.08
CA VAL A 72 -3.52 -7.17 -14.10
C VAL A 72 -4.14 -5.78 -14.05
N VAL A 73 -4.24 -5.12 -15.20
CA VAL A 73 -4.89 -3.81 -15.32
C VAL A 73 -6.33 -4.01 -15.78
N HIS A 74 -7.25 -3.40 -15.05
CA HIS A 74 -8.70 -3.41 -15.32
C HIS A 74 -9.22 -2.01 -15.61
N GLU A 75 -10.25 -1.90 -16.44
CA GLU A 75 -11.03 -0.67 -16.55
C GLU A 75 -11.85 -0.43 -15.26
N MET A 76 -12.08 0.83 -14.92
CA MET A 76 -13.05 1.22 -13.90
C MET A 76 -14.27 1.84 -14.58
N MET A 77 -15.44 1.29 -14.32
CA MET A 77 -16.71 1.76 -14.90
C MET A 77 -17.68 2.14 -13.77
N ASN A 78 -17.96 3.44 -13.63
CA ASN A 78 -18.86 3.95 -12.58
C ASN A 78 -18.43 3.58 -11.15
N GLY A 79 -17.11 3.44 -10.90
CA GLY A 79 -16.56 3.03 -9.62
C GLY A 79 -16.56 1.51 -9.38
N GLU A 80 -16.94 0.71 -10.37
CA GLU A 80 -16.89 -0.74 -10.33
C GLU A 80 -15.76 -1.28 -11.21
N LEU A 81 -15.21 -2.43 -10.82
CA LEU A 81 -14.19 -3.12 -11.58
C LEU A 81 -14.77 -3.69 -12.87
N GLY A 82 -14.19 -3.29 -14.00
CA GLY A 82 -14.55 -3.73 -15.33
C GLY A 82 -13.65 -4.84 -15.88
N ALA A 83 -13.63 -4.96 -17.21
CA ALA A 83 -12.82 -5.95 -17.89
C ALA A 83 -11.32 -5.71 -17.69
N SER A 84 -10.52 -6.78 -17.66
CA SER A 84 -9.07 -6.68 -17.78
C SER A 84 -8.68 -6.19 -19.16
N ILE A 85 -7.65 -5.35 -19.23
CA ILE A 85 -7.11 -4.80 -20.47
C ILE A 85 -5.64 -5.11 -20.69
N GLY A 86 -5.01 -5.81 -19.78
CA GLY A 86 -3.62 -6.27 -19.88
C GLY A 86 -3.14 -6.95 -18.62
N ALA A 87 -2.09 -7.76 -18.77
CA ALA A 87 -1.39 -8.39 -17.66
C ALA A 87 0.13 -8.27 -17.85
N SER A 88 0.88 -8.25 -16.75
CA SER A 88 2.34 -8.29 -16.77
C SER A 88 2.85 -9.67 -17.23
N ALA A 89 4.15 -9.78 -17.47
CA ALA A 89 4.83 -11.07 -17.42
C ALA A 89 4.70 -11.66 -16.00
N LEU A 90 4.96 -12.97 -15.86
CA LEU A 90 5.02 -13.62 -14.56
C LEU A 90 6.08 -12.92 -13.68
N LEU A 91 5.67 -12.52 -12.50
CA LEU A 91 6.52 -11.93 -11.47
C LEU A 91 6.81 -12.98 -10.40
N PRO A 92 8.05 -13.06 -9.89
CA PRO A 92 8.37 -13.95 -8.80
C PRO A 92 7.72 -13.47 -7.49
N LYS A 93 7.56 -14.38 -6.54
CA LYS A 93 7.26 -14.04 -5.16
C LYS A 93 8.26 -12.99 -4.64
N GLY A 94 7.75 -12.00 -3.91
CA GLY A 94 8.52 -10.91 -3.33
C GLY A 94 8.27 -9.61 -4.07
N GLU A 95 9.25 -8.73 -4.03
CA GLU A 95 9.19 -7.37 -4.54
C GLU A 95 9.65 -7.31 -6.00
N SER A 96 8.88 -6.57 -6.82
CA SER A 96 9.19 -6.23 -8.21
C SER A 96 8.92 -4.75 -8.41
N GLU A 97 9.92 -3.99 -8.83
CA GLU A 97 9.83 -2.57 -9.12
C GLU A 97 9.72 -2.31 -10.62
N SER A 98 9.17 -1.15 -10.98
CA SER A 98 9.09 -0.69 -12.39
C SER A 98 8.47 -1.72 -13.33
N VAL A 99 7.37 -2.37 -12.88
CA VAL A 99 6.71 -3.42 -13.66
C VAL A 99 5.91 -2.79 -14.80
N VAL A 100 6.25 -3.17 -16.05
CA VAL A 100 5.55 -2.71 -17.24
C VAL A 100 4.47 -3.71 -17.63
N VAL A 101 3.23 -3.25 -17.72
CA VAL A 101 2.08 -4.02 -18.17
C VAL A 101 1.74 -3.60 -19.61
N SER A 102 1.83 -4.53 -20.55
CA SER A 102 1.37 -4.30 -21.94
C SER A 102 -0.15 -4.41 -22.03
N LEU A 103 -0.77 -3.42 -22.66
CA LEU A 103 -2.22 -3.30 -22.74
C LEU A 103 -2.69 -3.55 -24.18
N PHE A 104 -3.73 -4.37 -24.35
CA PHE A 104 -4.39 -4.56 -25.64
C PHE A 104 -5.45 -3.48 -25.94
N LYS A 105 -5.81 -2.69 -24.91
CA LYS A 105 -6.63 -1.48 -25.01
C LYS A 105 -5.87 -0.33 -24.34
N PRO A 106 -5.63 0.79 -25.05
CA PRO A 106 -4.82 1.87 -24.49
C PRO A 106 -5.52 2.60 -23.36
N LEU A 107 -4.72 3.19 -22.45
CA LEU A 107 -5.16 4.13 -21.43
C LEU A 107 -5.64 5.42 -22.10
N GLU A 108 -6.78 5.95 -21.66
CA GLU A 108 -7.39 7.15 -22.20
C GLU A 108 -7.46 8.26 -21.15
N ILE A 109 -7.15 9.50 -21.54
CA ILE A 109 -7.19 10.68 -20.67
C ILE A 109 -8.57 10.81 -20.00
N GLY A 110 -8.54 11.08 -18.69
CA GLY A 110 -9.74 11.31 -17.88
C GLY A 110 -10.45 10.04 -17.43
N LYS A 111 -10.00 8.85 -17.86
CA LYS A 111 -10.51 7.58 -17.36
C LYS A 111 -9.74 7.11 -16.13
N LYS A 112 -10.40 6.22 -15.38
CA LYS A 112 -9.82 5.51 -14.24
C LYS A 112 -9.64 4.03 -14.56
N TYR A 113 -8.61 3.46 -14.00
CA TYR A 113 -8.24 2.06 -14.12
C TYR A 113 -7.85 1.53 -12.74
N SER A 114 -7.71 0.22 -12.63
CA SER A 114 -7.21 -0.43 -11.41
C SER A 114 -6.11 -1.42 -11.77
N ALA A 115 -5.00 -1.34 -11.07
CA ALA A 115 -3.98 -2.38 -11.09
C ALA A 115 -4.24 -3.33 -9.92
N MET A 116 -4.34 -4.64 -10.21
CA MET A 116 -4.70 -5.69 -9.26
C MET A 116 -3.67 -6.80 -9.29
N LEU A 117 -3.36 -7.35 -8.11
CA LEU A 117 -2.47 -8.50 -7.99
C LEU A 117 -3.27 -9.79 -8.17
N HIS A 118 -2.75 -10.69 -9.00
CA HIS A 118 -3.26 -12.05 -9.19
C HIS A 118 -2.14 -13.05 -8.86
N LEU A 119 -2.49 -14.16 -8.21
CA LEU A 119 -1.56 -15.23 -7.90
C LEU A 119 -1.64 -16.31 -8.97
N ASP A 120 -0.48 -16.75 -9.46
CA ASP A 120 -0.36 -17.85 -10.39
C ASP A 120 -0.86 -19.17 -9.77
N ASP A 121 -1.62 -19.95 -10.51
CA ASP A 121 -2.12 -21.26 -10.07
C ASP A 121 -1.03 -22.36 -10.09
N GLY A 122 0.17 -22.02 -10.57
CA GLY A 122 1.35 -22.88 -10.67
C GLY A 122 1.70 -23.30 -12.09
N ASP A 123 0.88 -22.94 -13.09
CA ASP A 123 1.13 -23.30 -14.49
C ASP A 123 2.00 -22.30 -15.26
N LYS A 124 2.28 -21.12 -14.66
CA LYS A 124 3.10 -20.01 -15.18
C LYS A 124 2.55 -19.38 -16.47
N VAL A 125 1.27 -19.54 -16.72
CA VAL A 125 0.59 -18.97 -17.88
C VAL A 125 -0.62 -18.18 -17.38
N PHE A 126 -0.64 -16.86 -17.65
CA PHE A 126 -1.73 -16.02 -17.19
C PHE A 126 -3.08 -16.48 -17.77
N ASP A 127 -4.00 -16.81 -16.89
CA ASP A 127 -5.40 -17.13 -17.18
C ASP A 127 -6.31 -16.47 -16.11
N LEU A 128 -7.03 -15.42 -16.49
CA LEU A 128 -7.89 -14.67 -15.56
C LEU A 128 -8.93 -15.55 -14.83
N ALA A 129 -9.30 -16.71 -15.40
CA ALA A 129 -10.26 -17.62 -14.80
C ALA A 129 -9.63 -18.55 -13.74
N LYS A 130 -8.30 -18.70 -13.75
CA LYS A 130 -7.56 -19.61 -12.86
C LYS A 130 -6.70 -18.82 -11.84
N ASP A 131 -6.02 -17.78 -12.32
CA ASP A 131 -5.16 -16.94 -11.48
C ASP A 131 -6.03 -16.05 -10.60
N ALA A 132 -6.25 -16.48 -9.38
CA ALA A 132 -7.14 -15.78 -8.47
C ALA A 132 -6.54 -14.42 -8.02
N PRO A 133 -7.37 -13.39 -7.79
CA PRO A 133 -6.89 -12.18 -7.15
C PRO A 133 -6.24 -12.46 -5.80
N ALA A 134 -5.11 -11.80 -5.53
CA ALA A 134 -4.54 -11.78 -4.19
C ALA A 134 -5.51 -11.07 -3.24
N MET A 135 -5.92 -11.73 -2.17
CA MET A 135 -6.97 -11.23 -1.27
C MET A 135 -6.39 -10.81 0.07
N LEU A 136 -6.98 -9.75 0.66
CA LEU A 136 -6.82 -9.38 2.04
C LEU A 136 -8.17 -9.13 2.68
N ASP A 137 -8.41 -9.73 3.83
CA ASP A 137 -9.66 -9.56 4.60
C ASP A 137 -10.91 -9.66 3.71
N GLY A 138 -10.89 -10.57 2.73
CA GLY A 138 -11.95 -10.79 1.78
C GLY A 138 -12.05 -9.75 0.65
N LYS A 139 -11.05 -8.86 0.50
CA LYS A 139 -10.98 -7.88 -0.59
C LYS A 139 -9.76 -8.10 -1.47
N PRO A 140 -9.86 -7.86 -2.78
CA PRO A 140 -8.70 -7.96 -3.67
C PRO A 140 -7.66 -6.85 -3.37
N VAL A 141 -6.39 -7.19 -3.48
CA VAL A 141 -5.29 -6.23 -3.38
C VAL A 141 -5.16 -5.51 -4.72
N MET A 142 -5.62 -4.28 -4.75
CA MET A 142 -5.62 -3.45 -5.95
C MET A 142 -5.46 -1.97 -5.61
N MET A 143 -5.02 -1.18 -6.58
CA MET A 143 -4.91 0.27 -6.48
C MET A 143 -5.46 0.93 -7.74
N GLU A 144 -6.37 1.90 -7.55
CA GLU A 144 -6.90 2.71 -8.66
C GLU A 144 -5.90 3.79 -9.07
N PHE A 145 -5.89 4.11 -10.37
CA PHE A 145 -5.11 5.22 -10.91
C PHE A 145 -5.89 5.95 -12.02
N GLY A 146 -5.57 7.23 -12.16
CA GLY A 146 -6.10 8.09 -13.21
C GLY A 146 -5.16 8.16 -14.41
N VAL A 147 -5.65 8.75 -15.51
CA VAL A 147 -4.86 9.02 -16.71
C VAL A 147 -4.97 10.49 -17.07
N SER A 148 -3.82 11.17 -17.15
CA SER A 148 -3.71 12.58 -17.53
C SER A 148 -2.54 12.82 -18.47
N ALA A 149 -2.62 13.87 -19.27
CA ALA A 149 -1.53 14.26 -20.16
C ALA A 149 -0.31 14.78 -19.39
N ASP A 150 -0.54 15.28 -18.17
CA ASP A 150 0.46 15.94 -17.33
C ASP A 150 1.03 14.99 -16.25
N ALA A 151 0.62 13.70 -16.25
CA ALA A 151 1.17 12.72 -15.31
C ALA A 151 2.70 12.69 -15.38
N GLU A 152 3.35 12.67 -14.23
CA GLU A 152 4.81 12.54 -14.17
C GLU A 152 5.23 11.19 -14.75
N VAL A 153 6.34 11.19 -15.49
CA VAL A 153 6.95 9.94 -15.96
C VAL A 153 8.00 9.60 -14.94
N ASP A 154 7.91 8.42 -14.34
CA ASP A 154 9.02 7.89 -13.54
C ASP A 154 10.21 7.73 -14.49
N VAL A 155 11.07 8.76 -14.53
CA VAL A 155 12.31 8.71 -15.32
C VAL A 155 13.32 7.94 -14.49
N GLU A 156 13.59 6.69 -14.83
CA GLU A 156 14.79 6.03 -14.33
C GLU A 156 16.01 6.85 -14.75
N VAL A 157 16.61 7.56 -13.79
CA VAL A 157 17.91 8.18 -13.99
C VAL A 157 18.95 7.06 -13.91
N SER A 158 19.27 6.46 -15.04
CA SER A 158 20.46 5.61 -15.18
C SER A 158 21.69 6.48 -14.99
N ILE A 159 22.39 6.31 -13.88
CA ILE A 159 23.74 6.83 -13.61
C ILE A 159 24.77 5.75 -13.91
#